data_e1d2f5bbaec6b70352674460ade7d8f0
#
_entry.id   e1d2f5bbaec6b70352674460ade7d8f0
#
_cell.length_a   1.000
_cell.length_b   1.000
_cell.length_c   1.000
_cell.angle_alpha   90.00
_cell.angle_beta   90.00
_cell.angle_gamma   90.00
#
_symmetry.space_group_name_H-M   'P 1'
#
loop_
_entity.id
_entity.type
_entity.pdbx_description
1 polymer ?
#
loop_
_entity_poly.entity_id
_entity_poly.type
_entity_poly.pdbx_seq_one_letter_code
_entity_poly.pdbx_strand_id
1 'polypeptide(L)'
;MKPIKKLIISTIIMSFILIITGCSKSKETDYCLDKKEKIESKYGITICYGKDKIKEKSVSSYKLLDNERKVDAILDEIDDYFSKLPEGFIEEVTTFDSDDATEIVILILKKDSVGVSFNDREHEYWLVNESDTDMDLAGDMMYSMMFHAKYSPKRDGFLSDWNDYNPDGFTYGSSSKNKKYLCSSSNIENGYFLLDETMEDPITEVQLLFSMLWDDECMGKYNAINLPRIVDKMKFLCSEISRIFDTVDTTAYWNRHFTKNY
;
A
#
# COMPACT_ATOMS: atom_id res chain seq x y z
N MET A 1 -33.88 -25.57 28.61
CA MET A 1 -33.33 -24.32 29.16
C MET A 1 -32.13 -23.90 28.33
N LYS A 2 -32.14 -22.73 27.82
CA LYS A 2 -31.32 -21.91 26.94
C LYS A 2 -32.01 -21.67 25.61
N PRO A 3 -32.28 -20.38 25.27
CA PRO A 3 -31.34 -19.54 24.60
C PRO A 3 -31.48 -18.04 24.97
N ILE A 4 -30.52 -17.42 25.60
CA ILE A 4 -30.47 -15.96 25.76
C ILE A 4 -29.00 -15.56 25.69
N LYS A 5 -28.40 -15.53 24.51
CA LYS A 5 -27.09 -14.92 24.27
C LYS A 5 -26.87 -14.40 22.82
N LYS A 6 -27.94 -14.23 22.03
CA LYS A 6 -27.82 -13.68 20.65
C LYS A 6 -28.52 -12.33 20.43
N LEU A 7 -28.86 -11.59 21.49
CA LEU A 7 -29.62 -10.35 21.37
C LEU A 7 -28.95 -9.12 21.97
N ILE A 8 -27.63 -9.10 22.18
CA ILE A 8 -26.95 -7.95 22.76
C ILE A 8 -25.93 -7.28 21.79
N ILE A 9 -25.61 -7.89 20.68
CA ILE A 9 -24.63 -7.33 19.70
C ILE A 9 -25.28 -6.39 18.68
N SER A 10 -26.60 -6.35 18.57
CA SER A 10 -27.29 -5.50 17.58
C SER A 10 -27.73 -4.11 18.06
N THR A 11 -27.40 -3.69 19.28
CA THR A 11 -27.94 -2.45 19.86
C THR A 11 -26.89 -1.38 20.17
N ILE A 12 -25.61 -1.60 19.86
CA ILE A 12 -24.53 -0.61 20.14
C ILE A 12 -24.16 0.21 18.89
N ILE A 13 -24.63 -0.17 17.71
CA ILE A 13 -24.35 0.56 16.43
C ILE A 13 -25.30 1.76 16.21
N MET A 14 -26.25 2.05 17.08
CA MET A 14 -27.30 3.05 16.82
C MET A 14 -27.26 4.28 17.75
N SER A 15 -26.15 4.67 18.33
CA SER A 15 -26.12 5.79 19.28
C SER A 15 -25.09 6.90 19.01
N PHE A 16 -24.58 7.03 17.79
CA PHE A 16 -23.67 8.13 17.41
C PHE A 16 -24.20 9.02 16.28
N ILE A 17 -25.50 9.25 16.24
CA ILE A 17 -26.08 10.30 15.38
C ILE A 17 -26.79 11.29 16.28
N LEU A 18 -26.32 12.51 16.28
CA LEU A 18 -26.91 13.77 16.71
C LEU A 18 -26.04 14.53 17.72
N ILE A 19 -25.17 15.38 17.23
CA ILE A 19 -25.01 16.78 17.64
C ILE A 19 -24.19 17.48 16.53
N ILE A 20 -24.85 18.00 15.50
CA ILE A 20 -24.28 19.07 14.69
C ILE A 20 -25.35 20.16 14.57
N THR A 21 -25.28 21.16 15.43
CA THR A 21 -25.97 22.42 15.22
C THR A 21 -24.94 23.50 14.87
N GLY A 22 -25.02 23.96 13.63
CA GLY A 22 -24.80 25.36 13.29
C GLY A 22 -23.36 25.83 13.10
N CYS A 23 -22.83 25.71 11.89
CA CYS A 23 -22.02 26.77 11.30
C CYS A 23 -22.18 26.66 9.78
N SER A 24 -22.55 27.75 9.11
CA SER A 24 -22.64 27.80 7.66
C SER A 24 -21.25 27.70 7.06
N LYS A 25 -20.84 26.47 6.72
CA LYS A 25 -19.66 26.18 5.91
C LYS A 25 -20.05 26.25 4.42
N SER A 26 -19.14 26.70 3.58
CA SER A 26 -19.33 26.73 2.14
C SER A 26 -19.66 25.34 1.61
N LYS A 27 -20.53 25.23 0.60
CA LYS A 27 -20.94 23.93 0.03
C LYS A 27 -19.81 23.05 -0.51
N GLU A 28 -18.64 23.62 -0.83
CA GLU A 28 -17.46 22.89 -1.30
C GLU A 28 -16.78 22.07 -0.18
N THR A 29 -16.76 22.60 1.05
CA THR A 29 -16.15 21.92 2.21
C THR A 29 -16.93 20.66 2.62
N ASP A 30 -18.23 20.58 2.35
CA ASP A 30 -19.05 19.41 2.66
C ASP A 30 -18.80 18.25 1.69
N TYR A 31 -18.47 18.53 0.41
CA TYR A 31 -18.34 17.47 -0.62
C TYR A 31 -17.12 16.54 -0.39
N CYS A 32 -15.94 17.11 -0.14
CA CYS A 32 -14.75 16.30 0.16
C CYS A 32 -14.92 15.51 1.46
N LEU A 33 -15.62 16.10 2.46
CA LEU A 33 -15.88 15.41 3.72
C LEU A 33 -16.82 14.22 3.52
N ASP A 34 -17.92 14.39 2.80
CA ASP A 34 -18.86 13.31 2.48
C ASP A 34 -18.20 12.18 1.69
N LYS A 35 -17.29 12.52 0.77
CA LYS A 35 -16.54 11.56 -0.04
C LYS A 35 -15.55 10.78 0.83
N LYS A 36 -14.77 11.47 1.68
CA LYS A 36 -13.87 10.88 2.66
C LYS A 36 -14.60 9.87 3.53
N GLU A 37 -15.71 10.30 4.19
CA GLU A 37 -16.48 9.44 5.09
C GLU A 37 -17.02 8.17 4.40
N LYS A 38 -17.38 8.25 3.12
CA LYS A 38 -17.81 7.09 2.34
C LYS A 38 -16.66 6.12 2.11
N ILE A 39 -15.48 6.61 1.75
CA ILE A 39 -14.29 5.79 1.50
C ILE A 39 -13.84 5.13 2.82
N GLU A 40 -13.72 5.91 3.89
CA GLU A 40 -13.37 5.40 5.22
C GLU A 40 -14.32 4.30 5.69
N SER A 41 -15.63 4.52 5.55
CA SER A 41 -16.65 3.54 5.94
C SER A 41 -16.65 2.29 5.04
N LYS A 42 -16.31 2.44 3.76
CA LYS A 42 -16.30 1.34 2.79
C LYS A 42 -15.15 0.37 3.01
N TYR A 43 -13.97 0.90 3.37
CA TYR A 43 -12.73 0.13 3.43
C TYR A 43 -12.18 -0.05 4.85
N GLY A 44 -12.78 0.57 5.87
CA GLY A 44 -12.31 0.46 7.26
C GLY A 44 -10.97 1.16 7.49
N ILE A 45 -10.73 2.26 6.79
CA ILE A 45 -9.49 3.06 6.87
C ILE A 45 -9.79 4.45 7.42
N THR A 46 -8.75 5.17 7.83
CA THR A 46 -8.84 6.59 8.20
C THR A 46 -8.02 7.43 7.21
N ILE A 47 -8.55 8.57 6.75
CA ILE A 47 -7.88 9.48 5.81
C ILE A 47 -7.69 10.84 6.48
N CYS A 48 -6.46 11.37 6.46
CA CYS A 48 -6.12 12.67 7.03
C CYS A 48 -5.63 13.65 5.96
N TYR A 49 -6.22 14.85 5.91
CA TYR A 49 -5.80 15.97 5.07
C TYR A 49 -6.11 17.32 5.71
N GLY A 50 -5.56 18.39 5.19
CA GLY A 50 -5.90 19.76 5.59
C GLY A 50 -5.57 20.07 7.05
N LYS A 51 -6.60 20.20 7.87
CA LYS A 51 -6.51 20.53 9.29
C LYS A 51 -6.78 19.34 10.21
N ASP A 52 -6.85 18.12 9.66
CA ASP A 52 -7.06 16.93 10.46
C ASP A 52 -5.94 16.77 11.48
N LYS A 53 -6.31 16.30 12.67
CA LYS A 53 -5.34 16.11 13.74
C LYS A 53 -4.80 14.70 13.70
N ILE A 54 -3.52 14.61 13.48
CA ILE A 54 -2.79 13.35 13.59
C ILE A 54 -2.46 13.14 15.05
N LYS A 55 -2.87 12.01 15.63
CA LYS A 55 -2.68 11.69 17.05
C LYS A 55 -1.22 11.38 17.36
N GLU A 56 -0.52 10.75 16.43
CA GLU A 56 0.85 10.31 16.60
C GLU A 56 1.84 11.48 16.44
N LYS A 57 2.73 11.65 17.43
CA LYS A 57 3.68 12.78 17.47
C LYS A 57 4.76 12.68 16.41
N SER A 58 5.17 11.49 16.02
CA SER A 58 6.20 11.25 15.00
C SER A 58 5.80 11.77 13.63
N VAL A 59 4.49 11.76 13.32
CA VAL A 59 3.94 12.28 12.05
C VAL A 59 3.40 13.70 12.16
N SER A 60 3.38 14.30 13.34
CA SER A 60 2.84 15.65 13.55
C SER A 60 3.62 16.75 12.81
N SER A 61 4.83 16.44 12.32
CA SER A 61 5.65 17.32 11.49
C SER A 61 5.27 17.29 10.01
N TYR A 62 4.45 16.33 9.57
CA TYR A 62 4.04 16.22 8.17
C TYR A 62 3.06 17.33 7.81
N LYS A 63 3.21 17.84 6.60
CA LYS A 63 2.36 18.90 6.06
C LYS A 63 1.25 18.27 5.26
N LEU A 64 0.06 18.17 5.84
CA LEU A 64 -1.12 17.69 5.14
C LEU A 64 -1.54 18.63 4.02
N LEU A 65 -2.00 18.06 2.91
CA LEU A 65 -2.50 18.79 1.76
C LEU A 65 -3.83 19.47 2.13
N ASP A 66 -3.94 20.78 1.88
CA ASP A 66 -5.10 21.60 2.22
C ASP A 66 -5.82 22.19 0.99
N ASN A 67 -5.45 21.76 -0.22
CA ASN A 67 -6.10 22.14 -1.47
C ASN A 67 -7.24 21.18 -1.77
N GLU A 68 -8.49 21.60 -1.52
CA GLU A 68 -9.69 20.76 -1.65
C GLU A 68 -9.84 20.10 -3.03
N ARG A 69 -9.53 20.81 -4.13
CA ARG A 69 -9.62 20.23 -5.48
C ARG A 69 -8.62 19.08 -5.70
N LYS A 70 -7.40 19.21 -5.14
CA LYS A 70 -6.39 18.16 -5.24
C LYS A 70 -6.75 16.99 -4.32
N VAL A 71 -7.21 17.29 -3.12
CA VAL A 71 -7.71 16.27 -2.18
C VAL A 71 -8.85 15.47 -2.82
N ASP A 72 -9.81 16.13 -3.47
CA ASP A 72 -10.91 15.46 -4.14
C ASP A 72 -10.44 14.47 -5.22
N ALA A 73 -9.46 14.86 -6.03
CA ALA A 73 -8.87 13.99 -7.04
C ALA A 73 -8.15 12.78 -6.40
N ILE A 74 -7.36 13.02 -5.34
CA ILE A 74 -6.66 11.94 -4.61
C ILE A 74 -7.65 10.99 -3.93
N LEU A 75 -8.76 11.49 -3.40
CA LEU A 75 -9.82 10.64 -2.85
C LEU A 75 -10.43 9.71 -3.90
N ASP A 76 -10.58 10.17 -5.16
CA ASP A 76 -11.02 9.30 -6.26
C ASP A 76 -9.99 8.20 -6.55
N GLU A 77 -8.71 8.54 -6.57
CA GLU A 77 -7.62 7.59 -6.79
C GLU A 77 -7.54 6.57 -5.63
N ILE A 78 -7.70 7.01 -4.38
CA ILE A 78 -7.77 6.10 -3.21
C ILE A 78 -8.94 5.13 -3.35
N ASP A 79 -10.16 5.60 -3.68
CA ASP A 79 -11.33 4.71 -3.86
C ASP A 79 -11.09 3.72 -5.02
N ASP A 80 -10.53 4.19 -6.13
CA ASP A 80 -10.20 3.35 -7.28
C ASP A 80 -9.15 2.28 -6.91
N TYR A 81 -8.07 2.66 -6.20
CA TYR A 81 -7.04 1.75 -5.73
C TYR A 81 -7.63 0.63 -4.86
N PHE A 82 -8.33 1.01 -3.78
CA PHE A 82 -8.91 0.05 -2.85
C PHE A 82 -10.00 -0.83 -3.51
N SER A 83 -10.71 -0.31 -4.51
CA SER A 83 -11.72 -1.07 -5.25
C SER A 83 -11.14 -2.23 -6.08
N LYS A 84 -9.85 -2.20 -6.38
CA LYS A 84 -9.11 -3.23 -7.13
C LYS A 84 -8.55 -4.33 -6.24
N LEU A 85 -8.59 -4.15 -4.92
CA LEU A 85 -8.11 -5.13 -3.96
C LEU A 85 -9.08 -6.32 -3.85
N PRO A 86 -8.56 -7.53 -3.61
CA PRO A 86 -9.42 -8.67 -3.26
C PRO A 86 -10.27 -8.39 -2.04
N GLU A 87 -11.50 -8.93 -2.02
CA GLU A 87 -12.40 -8.82 -0.88
C GLU A 87 -11.75 -9.43 0.37
N GLY A 88 -11.77 -8.71 1.49
CA GLY A 88 -11.16 -9.14 2.76
C GLY A 88 -9.64 -9.00 2.83
N PHE A 89 -8.96 -8.57 1.75
CA PHE A 89 -7.50 -8.51 1.73
C PHE A 89 -6.93 -7.49 2.74
N ILE A 90 -7.56 -6.33 2.88
CA ILE A 90 -7.13 -5.32 3.87
C ILE A 90 -7.22 -5.89 5.28
N GLU A 91 -8.33 -6.51 5.63
CA GLU A 91 -8.51 -7.15 6.94
C GLU A 91 -7.46 -8.24 7.16
N GLU A 92 -7.18 -9.05 6.14
CA GLU A 92 -6.16 -10.08 6.23
C GLU A 92 -4.75 -9.51 6.41
N VAL A 93 -4.40 -8.43 5.69
CA VAL A 93 -3.08 -7.78 5.81
C VAL A 93 -2.90 -7.15 7.18
N THR A 94 -3.91 -6.49 7.72
CA THR A 94 -3.82 -5.71 8.96
C THR A 94 -4.06 -6.53 10.23
N THR A 95 -4.59 -7.75 10.10
CA THR A 95 -4.83 -8.64 11.25
C THR A 95 -3.62 -9.54 11.48
N PHE A 96 -3.00 -9.40 12.63
CA PHE A 96 -2.02 -10.35 13.14
C PHE A 96 -2.71 -11.61 13.70
N ASP A 97 -1.92 -12.53 14.25
CA ASP A 97 -2.44 -13.71 14.98
C ASP A 97 -3.22 -13.35 16.28
N SER A 98 -3.22 -12.07 16.67
CA SER A 98 -4.03 -11.53 17.76
C SER A 98 -5.33 -10.92 17.19
N ASP A 99 -6.38 -10.89 18.00
CA ASP A 99 -7.69 -10.33 17.63
C ASP A 99 -7.67 -8.80 17.35
N ASP A 100 -6.50 -8.16 17.42
CA ASP A 100 -6.31 -6.73 17.23
C ASP A 100 -5.81 -6.45 15.80
N ALA A 101 -6.70 -5.94 14.96
CA ALA A 101 -6.34 -5.40 13.65
C ALA A 101 -5.69 -4.02 13.80
N THR A 102 -4.64 -3.76 13.03
CA THR A 102 -4.02 -2.44 12.94
C THR A 102 -4.86 -1.55 12.03
N GLU A 103 -5.14 -0.31 12.46
CA GLU A 103 -5.87 0.66 11.64
C GLU A 103 -4.94 1.28 10.58
N ILE A 104 -5.36 1.28 9.32
CA ILE A 104 -4.66 2.02 8.26
C ILE A 104 -5.07 3.49 8.32
N VAL A 105 -4.07 4.37 8.43
CA VAL A 105 -4.23 5.82 8.41
C VAL A 105 -3.50 6.40 7.20
N ILE A 106 -4.25 6.86 6.20
CA ILE A 106 -3.70 7.48 4.99
C ILE A 106 -3.50 8.98 5.24
N LEU A 107 -2.27 9.46 5.05
CA LEU A 107 -1.92 10.87 5.17
C LEU A 107 -1.72 11.46 3.77
N ILE A 108 -2.61 12.35 3.33
CA ILE A 108 -2.46 13.06 2.06
C ILE A 108 -1.54 14.26 2.28
N LEU A 109 -0.34 14.21 1.71
CA LEU A 109 0.75 15.14 1.98
C LEU A 109 0.92 16.22 0.90
N LYS A 110 1.41 17.38 1.29
CA LYS A 110 1.94 18.37 0.35
C LYS A 110 3.22 17.85 -0.30
N LYS A 111 3.44 18.18 -1.55
CA LYS A 111 4.61 17.75 -2.34
C LYS A 111 5.97 18.02 -1.68
N ASP A 112 6.06 19.05 -0.85
CA ASP A 112 7.29 19.40 -0.12
C ASP A 112 7.40 18.71 1.26
N SER A 113 6.45 17.86 1.59
CA SER A 113 6.49 17.06 2.80
C SER A 113 7.20 15.74 2.51
N VAL A 114 8.33 15.52 3.16
CA VAL A 114 9.08 14.27 3.05
C VAL A 114 8.85 13.46 4.32
N GLY A 115 8.50 12.21 4.15
CA GLY A 115 8.28 11.29 5.25
C GLY A 115 8.59 9.86 4.81
N VAL A 116 8.55 8.96 5.76
CA VAL A 116 8.57 7.51 5.54
C VAL A 116 7.36 6.93 6.24
N SER A 117 6.72 5.99 5.59
CA SER A 117 5.64 5.21 6.20
C SER A 117 6.17 4.49 7.43
N PHE A 118 5.38 4.39 8.44
CA PHE A 118 5.76 3.69 9.66
C PHE A 118 4.54 3.06 10.31
N ASN A 119 4.81 2.08 11.15
CA ASN A 119 3.80 1.34 11.87
C ASN A 119 4.05 1.48 13.36
N ASP A 120 3.02 1.72 14.13
CA ASP A 120 2.98 1.49 15.57
C ASP A 120 2.14 0.23 15.86
N ARG A 121 1.77 -0.02 17.13
CA ARG A 121 0.99 -1.19 17.50
C ARG A 121 -0.48 -1.12 17.11
N GLU A 122 -0.99 0.09 16.89
CA GLU A 122 -2.41 0.36 16.68
C GLU A 122 -2.68 0.87 15.25
N HIS A 123 -1.67 1.52 14.61
CA HIS A 123 -1.85 2.19 13.33
C HIS A 123 -0.72 1.92 12.37
N GLU A 124 -1.08 1.85 11.10
CA GLU A 124 -0.16 1.91 9.96
C GLU A 124 -0.39 3.21 9.21
N TYR A 125 0.66 4.02 9.10
CA TYR A 125 0.59 5.31 8.43
C TYR A 125 1.11 5.18 7.01
N TRP A 126 0.20 5.29 6.05
CA TRP A 126 0.50 5.29 4.63
C TRP A 126 0.56 6.72 4.12
N LEU A 127 1.57 7.05 3.30
CA LEU A 127 1.85 8.41 2.89
C LEU A 127 1.57 8.57 1.40
N VAL A 128 0.60 9.42 1.08
CA VAL A 128 0.20 9.69 -0.31
C VAL A 128 0.58 11.11 -0.69
N ASN A 129 1.33 11.24 -1.77
CA ASN A 129 1.69 12.51 -2.38
C ASN A 129 0.82 12.81 -3.59
N GLU A 130 0.62 14.08 -3.90
CA GLU A 130 -0.28 14.58 -4.96
C GLU A 130 0.07 14.16 -6.39
N SER A 131 1.14 13.38 -6.61
CA SER A 131 1.61 13.05 -7.95
C SER A 131 1.61 11.57 -8.31
N ASP A 132 1.57 10.67 -7.33
CA ASP A 132 1.83 9.24 -7.56
C ASP A 132 1.03 8.34 -6.59
N THR A 133 -0.27 8.63 -6.42
CA THR A 133 -1.13 7.99 -5.40
C THR A 133 -1.12 6.47 -5.46
N ASP A 134 -1.31 5.86 -6.64
CA ASP A 134 -1.35 4.40 -6.78
C ASP A 134 -0.01 3.76 -6.44
N MET A 135 1.11 4.38 -6.84
CA MET A 135 2.46 3.90 -6.51
C MET A 135 2.77 4.02 -5.02
N ASP A 136 2.39 5.14 -4.40
CA ASP A 136 2.57 5.38 -2.98
C ASP A 136 1.79 4.34 -2.17
N LEU A 137 0.49 4.18 -2.45
CA LEU A 137 -0.37 3.20 -1.78
C LEU A 137 0.11 1.76 -1.96
N ALA A 138 0.54 1.39 -3.17
CA ALA A 138 1.06 0.06 -3.43
C ALA A 138 2.38 -0.21 -2.70
N GLY A 139 3.27 0.79 -2.64
CA GLY A 139 4.52 0.70 -1.89
C GLY A 139 4.29 0.51 -0.40
N ASP A 140 3.36 1.28 0.17
CA ASP A 140 3.03 1.19 1.59
C ASP A 140 2.30 -0.13 1.94
N MET A 141 1.40 -0.58 1.07
CA MET A 141 0.78 -1.91 1.21
C MET A 141 1.82 -3.03 1.19
N MET A 142 2.79 -2.97 0.27
CA MET A 142 3.85 -3.97 0.22
C MET A 142 4.69 -3.94 1.50
N TYR A 143 4.99 -2.77 2.02
CA TYR A 143 5.69 -2.62 3.29
C TYR A 143 4.89 -3.26 4.43
N SER A 144 3.57 -3.00 4.51
CA SER A 144 2.68 -3.60 5.50
C SER A 144 2.67 -5.12 5.39
N MET A 145 2.52 -5.68 4.18
CA MET A 145 2.59 -7.14 3.98
C MET A 145 3.89 -7.74 4.51
N MET A 146 5.03 -7.12 4.23
CA MET A 146 6.34 -7.58 4.69
C MET A 146 6.49 -7.46 6.21
N PHE A 147 6.02 -6.34 6.77
CA PHE A 147 6.05 -6.09 8.21
C PHE A 147 5.23 -7.14 8.96
N HIS A 148 3.98 -7.34 8.55
CA HIS A 148 3.09 -8.32 9.18
C HIS A 148 3.58 -9.75 9.00
N ALA A 149 4.10 -10.10 7.82
CA ALA A 149 4.65 -11.43 7.58
C ALA A 149 5.81 -11.77 8.52
N LYS A 150 6.63 -10.80 8.87
CA LYS A 150 7.75 -10.99 9.82
C LYS A 150 7.30 -11.40 11.23
N TYR A 151 6.09 -11.01 11.63
CA TYR A 151 5.58 -11.23 12.98
C TYR A 151 4.47 -12.30 13.06
N SER A 152 4.06 -12.87 11.92
CA SER A 152 3.03 -13.90 11.85
C SER A 152 3.62 -15.26 11.49
N PRO A 153 3.51 -16.28 12.36
CA PRO A 153 3.91 -17.64 12.05
C PRO A 153 3.22 -18.24 10.82
N LYS A 154 2.01 -17.80 10.50
CA LYS A 154 1.28 -18.23 9.29
C LYS A 154 1.92 -17.77 8.00
N ARG A 155 2.74 -16.72 8.07
CA ARG A 155 3.39 -16.05 6.94
C ARG A 155 4.89 -16.27 6.94
N ASP A 156 5.36 -17.26 7.70
CA ASP A 156 6.76 -17.62 7.75
C ASP A 156 7.30 -17.95 6.35
N GLY A 157 8.51 -17.50 6.08
CA GLY A 157 9.15 -17.67 4.79
C GLY A 157 8.65 -16.74 3.67
N PHE A 158 7.81 -15.73 3.94
CA PHE A 158 7.45 -14.75 2.94
C PHE A 158 8.70 -14.07 2.38
N LEU A 159 8.88 -14.16 1.07
CA LEU A 159 10.04 -13.65 0.34
C LEU A 159 11.40 -14.23 0.79
N SER A 160 11.44 -15.38 1.48
CA SER A 160 12.71 -16.01 1.92
C SER A 160 13.66 -16.26 0.76
N ASP A 161 13.12 -16.63 -0.40
CA ASP A 161 13.89 -16.99 -1.59
C ASP A 161 14.13 -15.78 -2.54
N TRP A 162 13.81 -14.55 -2.10
CA TRP A 162 14.00 -13.35 -2.90
C TRP A 162 15.42 -13.19 -3.44
N ASN A 163 16.40 -13.51 -2.62
CA ASN A 163 17.81 -13.40 -3.01
C ASN A 163 18.23 -14.35 -4.13
N ASP A 164 17.51 -15.44 -4.37
CA ASP A 164 17.80 -16.39 -5.44
C ASP A 164 17.53 -15.82 -6.83
N TYR A 165 16.77 -14.70 -6.88
CA TYR A 165 16.52 -13.94 -8.09
C TYR A 165 17.55 -12.85 -8.37
N ASN A 166 18.57 -12.74 -7.52
CA ASN A 166 19.69 -11.81 -7.70
C ASN A 166 20.87 -12.53 -8.38
N PRO A 167 21.85 -11.77 -8.94
CA PRO A 167 23.04 -12.35 -9.51
C PRO A 167 23.87 -13.10 -8.47
N ASP A 168 24.54 -14.17 -8.89
CA ASP A 168 25.48 -14.91 -8.04
C ASP A 168 26.47 -13.99 -7.35
N GLY A 169 26.58 -14.11 -6.02
CA GLY A 169 27.47 -13.30 -5.20
C GLY A 169 27.06 -11.84 -5.03
N PHE A 170 25.84 -11.48 -5.42
CA PHE A 170 25.28 -10.17 -5.10
C PHE A 170 25.02 -10.03 -3.60
N THR A 171 25.20 -8.82 -3.09
CA THR A 171 24.86 -8.43 -1.72
C THR A 171 24.33 -7.01 -1.72
N TYR A 172 23.19 -6.79 -1.08
CA TYR A 172 22.63 -5.45 -0.89
C TYR A 172 23.59 -4.54 -0.10
N GLY A 173 23.40 -3.24 -0.20
CA GLY A 173 24.27 -2.23 0.43
C GLY A 173 25.57 -1.92 -0.34
N SER A 174 25.62 -2.25 -1.62
CA SER A 174 26.83 -2.11 -2.44
C SER A 174 26.54 -1.60 -3.85
N SER A 175 25.60 -0.65 -4.03
CA SER A 175 25.17 -0.15 -5.34
C SER A 175 26.33 0.32 -6.22
N SER A 176 27.30 1.06 -5.64
CA SER A 176 28.43 1.56 -6.38
C SER A 176 29.32 0.48 -7.03
N LYS A 177 29.35 -0.72 -6.44
CA LYS A 177 30.11 -1.88 -6.96
C LYS A 177 29.29 -2.73 -7.92
N ASN A 178 27.97 -2.59 -7.88
CA ASN A 178 27.01 -3.46 -8.53
C ASN A 178 26.35 -2.85 -9.77
N LYS A 179 26.80 -1.67 -10.25
CA LYS A 179 26.25 -0.97 -11.43
C LYS A 179 26.15 -1.81 -12.70
N LYS A 180 26.98 -2.85 -12.81
CA LYS A 180 26.91 -3.82 -13.92
C LYS A 180 25.59 -4.61 -13.98
N TYR A 181 24.84 -4.62 -12.89
CA TYR A 181 23.54 -5.30 -12.79
C TYR A 181 22.34 -4.38 -13.02
N LEU A 182 22.56 -3.09 -13.26
CA LEU A 182 21.49 -2.18 -13.65
C LEU A 182 20.95 -2.50 -15.04
N CYS A 183 19.66 -2.42 -15.17
CA CYS A 183 18.96 -2.50 -16.43
C CYS A 183 19.32 -1.31 -17.32
N SER A 184 19.60 -1.56 -18.58
CA SER A 184 19.84 -0.54 -19.61
C SER A 184 19.56 -1.13 -20.98
N SER A 185 19.48 -0.29 -22.02
CA SER A 185 19.35 -0.73 -23.41
C SER A 185 20.47 -1.67 -23.88
N SER A 186 21.64 -1.59 -23.24
CA SER A 186 22.79 -2.47 -23.51
C SER A 186 22.89 -3.67 -22.56
N ASN A 187 22.02 -3.77 -21.55
CA ASN A 187 22.06 -4.81 -20.51
C ASN A 187 20.65 -5.34 -20.19
N ILE A 188 19.90 -5.72 -21.20
CA ILE A 188 18.53 -6.24 -21.05
C ILE A 188 18.53 -7.61 -20.37
N GLU A 189 19.38 -8.52 -20.84
CA GLU A 189 19.40 -9.92 -20.40
C GLU A 189 19.99 -10.11 -18.99
N ASN A 190 20.93 -9.25 -18.58
CA ASN A 190 21.66 -9.37 -17.33
C ASN A 190 21.41 -8.17 -16.39
N GLY A 191 20.39 -7.36 -16.68
CA GLY A 191 19.91 -6.33 -15.78
C GLY A 191 18.97 -6.93 -14.74
N TYR A 192 19.32 -6.80 -13.47
CA TYR A 192 18.58 -7.32 -12.34
C TYR A 192 17.90 -6.24 -11.51
N PHE A 193 18.31 -4.99 -11.70
CA PHE A 193 17.81 -3.85 -10.91
C PHE A 193 17.46 -2.67 -11.83
N LEU A 194 16.39 -1.99 -11.51
CA LEU A 194 15.93 -0.82 -12.28
C LEU A 194 16.64 0.47 -11.87
N LEU A 195 16.93 0.61 -10.59
CA LEU A 195 17.51 1.82 -10.00
C LEU A 195 18.68 1.46 -9.05
N ASP A 196 19.60 2.40 -8.86
CA ASP A 196 20.72 2.25 -7.93
C ASP A 196 20.23 1.97 -6.49
N GLU A 197 19.18 2.68 -6.08
CA GLU A 197 18.59 2.61 -4.74
C GLU A 197 18.06 1.20 -4.41
N THR A 198 17.55 0.49 -5.41
CA THR A 198 17.03 -0.89 -5.21
C THR A 198 18.12 -1.92 -4.96
N MET A 199 19.38 -1.56 -5.16
CA MET A 199 20.53 -2.40 -4.79
C MET A 199 21.01 -2.18 -3.36
N GLU A 200 20.50 -1.17 -2.68
CA GLU A 200 20.90 -0.89 -1.29
C GLU A 200 20.10 -1.69 -0.28
N ASP A 201 18.82 -1.96 -0.57
CA ASP A 201 17.92 -2.61 0.37
C ASP A 201 16.85 -3.45 -0.36
N PRO A 202 16.64 -4.72 0.06
CA PRO A 202 15.63 -5.58 -0.55
C PRO A 202 14.20 -5.06 -0.37
N ILE A 203 13.90 -4.35 0.71
CA ILE A 203 12.58 -3.78 0.96
C ILE A 203 12.26 -2.74 -0.10
N THR A 204 13.20 -1.82 -0.35
CA THR A 204 13.09 -0.79 -1.38
C THR A 204 12.87 -1.40 -2.78
N GLU A 205 13.58 -2.48 -3.10
CA GLU A 205 13.41 -3.16 -4.38
C GLU A 205 12.01 -3.77 -4.51
N VAL A 206 11.57 -4.53 -3.50
CA VAL A 206 10.27 -5.21 -3.50
C VAL A 206 9.13 -4.19 -3.58
N GLN A 207 9.21 -3.09 -2.81
CA GLN A 207 8.22 -2.01 -2.86
C GLN A 207 8.13 -1.39 -4.26
N LEU A 208 9.27 -1.04 -4.88
CA LEU A 208 9.28 -0.48 -6.23
C LEU A 208 8.63 -1.44 -7.24
N LEU A 209 9.03 -2.72 -7.24
CA LEU A 209 8.52 -3.68 -8.21
C LEU A 209 7.01 -3.94 -8.01
N PHE A 210 6.53 -3.96 -6.76
CA PHE A 210 5.11 -4.09 -6.50
C PHE A 210 4.33 -2.84 -6.93
N SER A 211 4.86 -1.63 -6.62
CA SER A 211 4.23 -0.36 -7.05
C SER A 211 4.11 -0.27 -8.57
N MET A 212 5.12 -0.71 -9.32
CA MET A 212 5.06 -0.74 -10.78
C MET A 212 3.97 -1.65 -11.35
N LEU A 213 3.54 -2.70 -10.62
CA LEU A 213 2.42 -3.54 -11.03
C LEU A 213 1.07 -2.80 -10.99
N TRP A 214 1.01 -1.66 -10.33
CA TRP A 214 -0.18 -0.80 -10.26
C TRP A 214 -0.17 0.32 -11.30
N ASP A 215 1.01 0.74 -11.77
CA ASP A 215 1.19 1.87 -12.67
C ASP A 215 1.71 1.43 -14.06
N ASP A 216 0.79 1.41 -15.05
CA ASP A 216 1.12 1.06 -16.43
C ASP A 216 2.08 2.06 -17.08
N GLU A 217 2.04 3.34 -16.68
CA GLU A 217 2.95 4.36 -17.20
C GLU A 217 4.37 4.11 -16.69
N CYS A 218 4.53 3.81 -15.40
CA CYS A 218 5.81 3.46 -14.81
C CYS A 218 6.37 2.16 -15.41
N MET A 219 5.53 1.14 -15.58
CA MET A 219 5.90 -0.09 -16.29
C MET A 219 6.42 0.19 -17.71
N GLY A 220 5.75 1.06 -18.45
CA GLY A 220 6.14 1.47 -19.82
C GLY A 220 7.42 2.29 -19.83
N LYS A 221 7.56 3.25 -18.91
CA LYS A 221 8.75 4.12 -18.78
C LYS A 221 10.05 3.33 -18.62
N TYR A 222 10.03 2.30 -17.78
CA TYR A 222 11.18 1.43 -17.57
C TYR A 222 11.24 0.26 -18.55
N ASN A 223 10.24 0.10 -19.42
CA ASN A 223 10.11 -1.05 -20.31
C ASN A 223 10.21 -2.39 -19.54
N ALA A 224 9.70 -2.41 -18.31
CA ALA A 224 9.95 -3.46 -17.32
C ALA A 224 9.48 -4.84 -17.80
N ILE A 225 8.36 -4.90 -18.54
CA ILE A 225 7.81 -6.15 -19.08
C ILE A 225 8.76 -6.84 -20.09
N ASN A 226 9.71 -6.13 -20.65
CA ASN A 226 10.70 -6.66 -21.59
C ASN A 226 12.08 -6.92 -20.94
N LEU A 227 12.17 -6.85 -19.62
CA LEU A 227 13.37 -7.13 -18.83
C LEU A 227 13.22 -8.48 -18.15
N PRO A 228 13.81 -9.57 -18.67
CA PRO A 228 13.51 -10.94 -18.21
C PRO A 228 13.69 -11.13 -16.70
N ARG A 229 14.78 -10.61 -16.13
CA ARG A 229 15.08 -10.76 -14.69
C ARG A 229 14.13 -9.97 -13.80
N ILE A 230 13.67 -8.81 -14.27
CA ILE A 230 12.66 -8.00 -13.55
C ILE A 230 11.30 -8.72 -13.60
N VAL A 231 10.94 -9.25 -14.77
CA VAL A 231 9.70 -10.04 -14.93
C VAL A 231 9.71 -11.28 -14.03
N ASP A 232 10.83 -11.99 -13.93
CA ASP A 232 10.97 -13.15 -13.06
C ASP A 232 10.75 -12.77 -11.59
N LYS A 233 11.37 -11.67 -11.13
CA LYS A 233 11.17 -11.12 -9.77
C LYS A 233 9.70 -10.73 -9.53
N MET A 234 9.08 -10.02 -10.45
CA MET A 234 7.68 -9.62 -10.32
C MET A 234 6.73 -10.83 -10.26
N LYS A 235 6.96 -11.85 -11.09
CA LYS A 235 6.18 -13.09 -11.06
C LYS A 235 6.37 -13.85 -9.75
N PHE A 236 7.60 -13.94 -9.26
CA PHE A 236 7.88 -14.54 -7.95
C PHE A 236 7.13 -13.78 -6.86
N LEU A 237 7.21 -12.44 -6.83
CA LEU A 237 6.50 -11.60 -5.87
C LEU A 237 4.99 -11.87 -5.89
N CYS A 238 4.36 -11.86 -7.07
CA CYS A 238 2.95 -12.17 -7.22
C CYS A 238 2.59 -13.57 -6.70
N SER A 239 3.44 -14.58 -6.97
CA SER A 239 3.23 -15.95 -6.51
C SER A 239 3.35 -16.07 -5.00
N GLU A 240 4.30 -15.37 -4.39
CA GLU A 240 4.48 -15.34 -2.93
C GLU A 240 3.31 -14.67 -2.22
N ILE A 241 2.80 -13.55 -2.74
CA ILE A 241 1.62 -12.90 -2.19
C ILE A 241 0.42 -13.87 -2.23
N SER A 242 0.17 -14.53 -3.37
CA SER A 242 -0.93 -15.50 -3.49
C SER A 242 -0.72 -16.77 -2.64
N ARG A 243 0.52 -17.12 -2.29
CA ARG A 243 0.82 -18.25 -1.41
C ARG A 243 0.55 -17.94 0.06
N ILE A 244 0.76 -16.68 0.45
CA ILE A 244 0.75 -16.25 1.85
C ILE A 244 -0.60 -15.69 2.29
N PHE A 245 -1.33 -15.04 1.37
CA PHE A 245 -2.60 -14.38 1.67
C PHE A 245 -3.76 -15.18 1.05
N ASP A 246 -4.62 -15.72 1.90
CA ASP A 246 -5.74 -16.59 1.51
C ASP A 246 -6.79 -15.87 0.65
N THR A 247 -6.91 -14.56 0.80
CA THR A 247 -7.84 -13.71 0.02
C THR A 247 -7.34 -13.44 -1.40
N VAL A 248 -6.07 -13.75 -1.71
CA VAL A 248 -5.43 -13.42 -2.99
C VAL A 248 -5.41 -14.62 -3.91
N ASP A 249 -6.02 -14.49 -5.08
CA ASP A 249 -5.97 -15.46 -6.16
C ASP A 249 -5.23 -14.93 -7.40
N THR A 250 -5.20 -15.73 -8.46
CA THR A 250 -4.55 -15.38 -9.72
C THR A 250 -5.24 -14.25 -10.47
N THR A 251 -6.44 -13.84 -10.08
CA THR A 251 -7.21 -12.75 -10.70
C THR A 251 -6.93 -11.39 -10.07
N ALA A 252 -6.13 -11.34 -8.99
CA ALA A 252 -5.74 -10.09 -8.35
C ALA A 252 -5.19 -9.07 -9.37
N TYR A 253 -5.53 -7.81 -9.18
CA TYR A 253 -5.24 -6.74 -10.14
C TYR A 253 -3.77 -6.67 -10.57
N TRP A 254 -2.84 -6.85 -9.66
CA TRP A 254 -1.40 -6.84 -9.95
C TRP A 254 -0.91 -8.03 -10.80
N ASN A 255 -1.70 -9.10 -10.93
CA ASN A 255 -1.40 -10.21 -11.82
C ASN A 255 -1.75 -9.95 -13.29
N ARG A 256 -2.45 -8.85 -13.61
CA ARG A 256 -2.98 -8.55 -14.96
C ARG A 256 -1.92 -8.52 -16.07
N HIS A 257 -0.68 -8.16 -15.71
CA HIS A 257 0.44 -8.12 -16.66
C HIS A 257 0.92 -9.51 -17.09
N PHE A 258 0.61 -10.56 -16.31
CA PHE A 258 1.10 -11.92 -16.54
C PHE A 258 0.00 -12.92 -16.92
N THR A 259 -1.27 -12.53 -16.79
CA THR A 259 -2.43 -13.39 -17.07
C THR A 259 -2.96 -13.28 -18.50
N LYS A 260 -2.51 -12.30 -19.29
CA LYS A 260 -2.82 -12.25 -20.69
C LYS A 260 -2.09 -13.38 -21.40
N ASN A 261 -2.81 -14.49 -21.66
CA ASN A 261 -2.35 -15.53 -22.59
C ASN A 261 -2.08 -14.87 -23.93
N TYR A 262 -0.85 -14.91 -24.36
CA TYR A 262 -0.47 -14.68 -25.75
C TYR A 262 -0.88 -15.87 -26.60
#